data_0a6db39409728351d434f9bbe652b3c1
#
_entry.id   0a6db39409728351d434f9bbe652b3c1
#
_cell.length_a   1.000
_cell.length_b   1.000
_cell.length_c   1.000
_cell.angle_alpha   90.00
_cell.angle_beta   90.00
_cell.angle_gamma   90.00
#
_symmetry.space_group_name_H-M   'P 1'
#
loop_
_entity.id
_entity.type
_entity.pdbx_description
1 polymer ?
#
loop_
_entity_poly.entity_id
_entity_poly.type
_entity_poly.pdbx_seq_one_letter_code
_entity_poly.pdbx_strand_id
1 'polypeptide(L)'
;MAHDPKVLQAICARTAPPDLEVRFKPMFGGVMGYAEGKVFASLSDVGLALKLSGADREDLLAIAGSRPLQYQPDQPPSKSYVVVPEAMLSDAAALRAWMSRCVAGLGRTSRTAGR
;
A
#
# COMPACT_ATOMS: atom_id res chain seq x y z
N MET A 1 -7.25 2.23 -17.54
CA MET A 1 -5.99 1.65 -18.02
C MET A 1 -5.28 0.94 -16.89
N ALA A 2 -4.65 -0.19 -17.22
CA ALA A 2 -3.95 -0.97 -16.23
C ALA A 2 -2.63 -0.31 -15.83
N HIS A 3 -2.28 -0.43 -14.58
CA HIS A 3 -0.99 0.04 -14.08
C HIS A 3 0.09 -1.00 -14.34
N ASP A 4 1.32 -0.54 -14.43
CA ASP A 4 2.48 -1.43 -14.57
C ASP A 4 3.12 -1.60 -13.19
N PRO A 5 3.15 -2.82 -12.64
CA PRO A 5 3.76 -3.03 -11.32
C PRO A 5 5.20 -2.56 -11.22
N LYS A 6 5.96 -2.62 -12.31
CA LYS A 6 7.35 -2.14 -12.30
C LYS A 6 7.43 -0.64 -12.14
N VAL A 7 6.51 0.10 -12.77
CA VAL A 7 6.44 1.56 -12.63
C VAL A 7 6.05 1.90 -11.19
N LEU A 8 5.07 1.19 -10.65
CA LEU A 8 4.64 1.40 -9.26
C LEU A 8 5.77 1.09 -8.28
N GLN A 9 6.55 0.05 -8.57
CA GLN A 9 7.71 -0.29 -7.74
C GLN A 9 8.73 0.85 -7.72
N ALA A 10 9.02 1.44 -8.88
CA ALA A 10 9.96 2.55 -8.96
C ALA A 10 9.46 3.76 -8.18
N ILE A 11 8.16 4.07 -8.27
CA ILE A 11 7.55 5.16 -7.52
C ILE A 11 7.68 4.89 -6.02
N CYS A 12 7.34 3.69 -5.60
CA CYS A 12 7.36 3.31 -4.20
C CYS A 12 8.79 3.37 -3.63
N ALA A 13 9.76 2.83 -4.37
CA ALA A 13 11.15 2.80 -3.93
C ALA A 13 11.73 4.20 -3.77
N ARG A 14 11.40 5.09 -4.71
CA ARG A 14 11.93 6.47 -4.67
C ARG A 14 11.21 7.32 -3.61
N THR A 15 9.98 6.95 -3.26
CA THR A 15 9.16 7.73 -2.34
C THR A 15 9.32 7.28 -0.88
N ALA A 16 9.72 6.04 -0.65
CA ALA A 16 9.83 5.49 0.70
C ALA A 16 10.73 6.35 1.59
N PRO A 17 10.42 6.44 2.90
CA PRO A 17 11.29 7.13 3.84
C PRO A 17 12.71 6.57 3.78
N PRO A 18 13.75 7.43 3.81
CA PRO A 18 15.13 6.96 3.59
C PRO A 18 15.66 6.04 4.68
N ASP A 19 15.10 6.11 5.88
CA ASP A 19 15.53 5.26 7.00
C ASP A 19 14.79 3.92 7.03
N LEU A 20 13.87 3.68 6.09
CA LEU A 20 13.07 2.49 6.06
C LEU A 20 13.63 1.50 5.05
N GLU A 21 13.91 0.27 5.51
CA GLU A 21 14.36 -0.78 4.60
C GLU A 21 13.15 -1.34 3.85
N VAL A 22 13.12 -1.13 2.55
CA VAL A 22 12.02 -1.56 1.70
C VAL A 22 12.54 -2.55 0.67
N ARG A 23 11.83 -3.66 0.49
CA ARG A 23 12.17 -4.68 -0.49
C ARG A 23 10.93 -5.02 -1.31
N PHE A 24 11.16 -5.52 -2.52
CA PHE A 24 10.07 -5.86 -3.44
C PHE A 24 10.26 -7.28 -3.95
N LYS A 25 9.15 -8.01 -4.07
CA LYS A 25 9.17 -9.39 -4.50
C LYS A 25 8.06 -9.63 -5.52
N PRO A 26 8.37 -10.09 -6.74
CA PRO A 26 7.35 -10.43 -7.73
C PRO A 26 6.48 -11.59 -7.20
N MET A 27 5.17 -11.47 -7.39
CA MET A 27 4.25 -12.48 -6.89
C MET A 27 2.91 -12.37 -7.62
N PHE A 28 2.43 -13.49 -8.18
CA PHE A 28 1.10 -13.58 -8.80
C PHE A 28 0.83 -12.49 -9.84
N GLY A 29 1.82 -12.20 -10.68
CA GLY A 29 1.66 -11.20 -11.73
C GLY A 29 1.80 -9.77 -11.28
N GLY A 30 2.04 -9.54 -9.99
CA GLY A 30 2.29 -8.21 -9.44
C GLY A 30 3.58 -8.20 -8.64
N VAL A 31 3.69 -7.21 -7.75
CA VAL A 31 4.85 -7.07 -6.87
C VAL A 31 4.35 -6.77 -5.47
N MET A 32 4.90 -7.48 -4.49
CA MET A 32 4.61 -7.20 -3.09
C MET A 32 5.74 -6.39 -2.49
N GLY A 33 5.40 -5.34 -1.76
CA GLY A 33 6.37 -4.51 -1.06
C GLY A 33 6.48 -4.92 0.40
N TYR A 34 7.70 -5.02 0.89
CA TYR A 34 7.99 -5.36 2.28
C TYR A 34 8.76 -4.25 2.94
N ALA A 35 8.39 -3.93 4.16
CA ALA A 35 9.12 -2.96 4.98
C ALA A 35 9.48 -3.65 6.28
N GLU A 36 10.78 -3.66 6.60
CA GLU A 36 11.27 -4.30 7.82
C GLU A 36 10.82 -5.75 7.93
N GLY A 37 10.77 -6.45 6.79
CA GLY A 37 10.37 -7.85 6.75
C GLY A 37 8.89 -8.12 6.74
N LYS A 38 8.05 -7.08 6.76
CA LYS A 38 6.59 -7.22 6.77
C LYS A 38 6.00 -6.65 5.49
N VAL A 39 5.01 -7.36 4.92
CA VAL A 39 4.34 -6.86 3.71
C VAL A 39 3.56 -5.57 4.06
N PHE A 40 3.72 -4.54 3.25
CA PHE A 40 3.01 -3.28 3.48
C PHE A 40 2.27 -2.79 2.24
N ALA A 41 2.59 -3.30 1.07
CA ALA A 41 2.02 -2.78 -0.18
C ALA A 41 1.84 -3.90 -1.18
N SER A 42 0.84 -3.72 -2.05
CA SER A 42 0.58 -4.59 -3.19
C SER A 42 0.56 -3.73 -4.45
N LEU A 43 1.42 -4.06 -5.40
CA LEU A 43 1.58 -3.34 -6.65
C LEU A 43 1.11 -4.24 -7.79
N SER A 44 0.06 -3.84 -8.47
CA SER A 44 -0.54 -4.66 -9.53
C SER A 44 -1.15 -3.77 -10.59
N ASP A 45 -1.81 -4.39 -11.57
CA ASP A 45 -2.48 -3.65 -12.63
C ASP A 45 -3.65 -2.80 -12.12
N VAL A 46 -4.17 -3.09 -10.93
CA VAL A 46 -5.24 -2.27 -10.33
C VAL A 46 -4.68 -1.06 -9.57
N GLY A 47 -3.38 -1.00 -9.33
CA GLY A 47 -2.75 0.16 -8.71
C GLY A 47 -1.88 -0.19 -7.53
N LEU A 48 -1.46 0.85 -6.83
CA LEU A 48 -0.64 0.74 -5.62
C LEU A 48 -1.56 0.71 -4.41
N ALA A 49 -1.56 -0.39 -3.67
CA ALA A 49 -2.38 -0.55 -2.47
C ALA A 49 -1.50 -0.65 -1.24
N LEU A 50 -1.93 0.00 -0.17
CA LEU A 50 -1.23 -0.05 1.12
C LEU A 50 -2.04 -0.89 2.10
N LYS A 51 -1.35 -1.66 2.91
CA LYS A 51 -1.97 -2.49 3.94
C LYS A 51 -2.24 -1.65 5.17
N LEU A 52 -3.52 -1.41 5.45
CA LEU A 52 -3.94 -0.53 6.53
C LEU A 52 -5.03 -1.20 7.35
N SER A 53 -5.18 -0.74 8.58
CA SER A 53 -6.25 -1.21 9.45
C SER A 53 -6.74 -0.06 10.33
N GLY A 54 -7.93 -0.24 10.92
CA GLY A 54 -8.48 0.72 11.86
C GLY A 54 -8.62 2.12 11.28
N ALA A 55 -8.22 3.11 12.06
CA ALA A 55 -8.36 4.51 11.68
C ALA A 55 -7.56 4.87 10.43
N ASP A 56 -6.38 4.27 10.25
CA ASP A 56 -5.56 4.54 9.07
C ASP A 56 -6.29 4.15 7.79
N ARG A 57 -6.95 3.00 7.81
CA ARG A 57 -7.73 2.54 6.67
C ARG A 57 -8.89 3.48 6.39
N GLU A 58 -9.63 3.86 7.43
CA GLU A 58 -10.76 4.77 7.29
C GLU A 58 -10.32 6.12 6.74
N ASP A 59 -9.20 6.63 7.23
CA ASP A 59 -8.69 7.92 6.80
C ASP A 59 -8.31 7.91 5.33
N LEU A 60 -7.65 6.84 4.85
CA LEU A 60 -7.29 6.77 3.43
C LEU A 60 -8.53 6.61 2.56
N LEU A 61 -9.49 5.79 2.99
CA LEU A 61 -10.73 5.60 2.23
C LEU A 61 -11.55 6.88 2.11
N ALA A 62 -11.37 7.83 3.03
CA ALA A 62 -12.04 9.11 2.98
C ALA A 62 -11.47 10.04 1.89
N ILE A 63 -10.29 9.74 1.37
CA ILE A 63 -9.69 10.55 0.31
C ILE A 63 -10.30 10.17 -1.03
N ALA A 64 -10.74 11.17 -1.78
CA ALA A 64 -11.36 10.93 -3.09
C ALA A 64 -10.40 10.18 -4.01
N GLY A 65 -10.91 9.18 -4.70
CA GLY A 65 -10.12 8.36 -5.61
C GLY A 65 -9.52 7.10 -5.00
N SER A 66 -9.54 6.98 -3.66
CA SER A 66 -9.10 5.75 -3.01
C SER A 66 -10.23 4.72 -3.00
N ARG A 67 -9.86 3.45 -2.88
CA ARG A 67 -10.85 2.38 -2.81
C ARG A 67 -10.22 1.13 -2.22
N PRO A 68 -11.02 0.20 -1.67
CA PRO A 68 -10.47 -1.10 -1.24
C PRO A 68 -9.90 -1.85 -2.43
N LEU A 69 -8.82 -2.59 -2.21
CA LEU A 69 -8.22 -3.40 -3.27
C LEU A 69 -9.19 -4.51 -3.66
N GLN A 70 -9.42 -4.65 -4.96
CA GLN A 70 -10.28 -5.68 -5.50
C GLN A 70 -9.74 -6.07 -6.88
N TYR A 71 -9.26 -7.30 -6.99
CA TYR A 71 -8.64 -7.75 -8.23
C TYR A 71 -9.68 -8.10 -9.30
N GLN A 72 -10.82 -8.62 -8.89
CA GLN A 72 -11.89 -9.01 -9.82
C GLN A 72 -13.24 -8.55 -9.26
N PRO A 73 -14.16 -8.11 -10.15
CA PRO A 73 -15.46 -7.59 -9.69
C PRO A 73 -16.30 -8.59 -8.92
N ASP A 74 -16.11 -9.88 -9.14
CA ASP A 74 -16.88 -10.92 -8.47
C ASP A 74 -16.27 -11.35 -7.13
N GLN A 75 -15.14 -10.78 -6.75
CA GLN A 75 -14.51 -11.07 -5.47
C GLN A 75 -14.81 -9.97 -4.46
N PRO A 76 -14.89 -10.31 -3.17
CA PRO A 76 -15.09 -9.27 -2.14
C PRO A 76 -13.90 -8.30 -2.12
N PRO A 77 -14.13 -7.01 -1.89
CA PRO A 77 -13.04 -6.07 -1.70
C PRO A 77 -12.20 -6.43 -0.48
N SER A 78 -10.91 -6.13 -0.54
CA SER A 78 -10.01 -6.39 0.55
C SER A 78 -10.37 -5.59 1.80
N LYS A 79 -10.23 -6.20 2.95
CA LYS A 79 -10.43 -5.52 4.24
C LYS A 79 -9.13 -4.92 4.76
N SER A 80 -8.00 -5.25 4.14
CA SER A 80 -6.69 -4.82 4.60
C SER A 80 -5.97 -3.86 3.65
N TYR A 81 -6.20 -3.99 2.35
CA TYR A 81 -5.49 -3.19 1.36
C TYR A 81 -6.39 -2.12 0.77
N VAL A 82 -5.86 -0.89 0.70
CA VAL A 82 -6.56 0.25 0.10
C VAL A 82 -5.71 0.79 -1.04
N VAL A 83 -6.32 0.90 -2.23
CA VAL A 83 -5.64 1.47 -3.41
C VAL A 83 -5.60 2.98 -3.25
N VAL A 84 -4.39 3.57 -3.35
CA VAL A 84 -4.24 5.00 -3.21
C VAL A 84 -4.80 5.72 -4.45
N PRO A 85 -5.25 6.97 -4.31
CA PRO A 85 -5.70 7.75 -5.47
C PRO A 85 -4.55 7.90 -6.48
N GLU A 86 -4.88 7.90 -7.77
CA GLU A 86 -3.86 8.07 -8.80
C GLU A 86 -3.07 9.37 -8.63
N ALA A 87 -3.74 10.44 -8.21
CA ALA A 87 -3.06 11.71 -7.99
C ALA A 87 -1.95 11.60 -6.95
N MET A 88 -2.08 10.67 -6.01
CA MET A 88 -1.07 10.50 -4.97
C MET A 88 0.23 9.89 -5.54
N LEU A 89 0.15 9.17 -6.65
CA LEU A 89 1.35 8.62 -7.29
C LEU A 89 2.30 9.71 -7.78
N SER A 90 1.77 10.91 -8.02
CA SER A 90 2.56 12.07 -8.42
C SER A 90 2.83 13.02 -7.25
N ASP A 91 2.36 12.68 -6.06
CA ASP A 91 2.51 13.53 -4.87
C ASP A 91 3.41 12.78 -3.88
N ALA A 92 4.72 12.95 -4.03
CA ALA A 92 5.68 12.20 -3.23
C ALA A 92 5.52 12.46 -1.72
N ALA A 93 5.20 13.69 -1.34
CA ALA A 93 5.06 14.00 0.09
C ALA A 93 3.85 13.27 0.70
N ALA A 94 2.73 13.28 0.00
CA ALA A 94 1.54 12.60 0.49
C ALA A 94 1.75 11.09 0.53
N LEU A 95 2.31 10.52 -0.52
CA LEU A 95 2.56 9.08 -0.59
C LEU A 95 3.53 8.63 0.51
N ARG A 96 4.59 9.40 0.73
CA ARG A 96 5.55 9.09 1.80
C ARG A 96 4.89 9.10 3.17
N ALA A 97 4.03 10.08 3.42
CA ALA A 97 3.33 10.18 4.69
C ALA A 97 2.44 8.95 4.91
N TRP A 98 1.73 8.52 3.86
CA TRP A 98 0.88 7.33 3.97
C TRP A 98 1.68 6.05 4.11
N MET A 99 2.84 5.94 3.43
CA MET A 99 3.73 4.80 3.61
C MET A 99 4.22 4.72 5.06
N SER A 100 4.57 5.86 5.65
CA SER A 100 5.00 5.90 7.05
C SER A 100 3.89 5.46 7.99
N ARG A 101 2.68 5.94 7.79
CA ARG A 101 1.53 5.52 8.60
C ARG A 101 1.26 4.03 8.45
N CYS A 102 1.37 3.52 7.23
CA CYS A 102 1.16 2.11 6.94
C CYS A 102 2.14 1.24 7.72
N VAL A 103 3.41 1.56 7.66
CA VAL A 103 4.45 0.77 8.33
C VAL A 103 4.33 0.88 9.85
N ALA A 104 4.04 2.06 10.37
CA ALA A 104 3.81 2.25 11.80
C ALA A 104 2.63 1.41 12.27
N GLY A 105 1.58 1.34 11.46
CA GLY A 105 0.41 0.53 11.78
C GLY A 105 0.69 -0.96 11.82
N LEU A 106 1.61 -1.45 10.97
CA LEU A 106 2.00 -2.86 10.99
C LEU A 106 2.62 -3.22 12.34
N GLY A 107 3.47 -2.36 12.88
CA GLY A 107 4.08 -2.58 14.18
C GLY A 107 3.04 -2.62 15.29
N ARG A 108 2.11 -1.67 15.28
CA ARG A 108 1.05 -1.63 16.28
C ARG A 108 0.15 -2.84 16.19
N THR A 109 -0.21 -3.23 14.97
CA THR A 109 -1.07 -4.39 14.76
C THR A 109 -0.41 -5.66 15.29
N SER A 110 0.88 -5.84 15.03
CA SER A 110 1.62 -7.00 15.52
C SER A 110 1.60 -7.05 17.05
N ARG A 111 1.85 -5.94 17.74
CA ARG A 111 1.84 -5.91 19.19
C ARG A 111 0.45 -6.20 19.74
N THR A 112 -0.56 -5.63 19.13
CA THR A 112 -1.95 -5.85 19.57
C THR A 112 -2.32 -7.32 19.42
N ALA A 113 -1.94 -7.94 18.32
CA ALA A 113 -2.25 -9.34 18.08
C ALA A 113 -1.55 -10.27 19.05
N GLY A 114 -0.44 -9.84 19.64
CA GLY A 114 0.32 -10.65 20.57
C GLY A 114 -0.20 -10.66 21.99
N ARG A 115 -1.28 -9.98 22.27
CA ARG A 115 -1.84 -9.89 23.62
C ARG A 115 -2.99 -10.80 23.85
#